data_91268db7d087e2fadf547eab4f13c794
#
_entry.id   91268db7d087e2fadf547eab4f13c794
#
_cell.length_a   1.000
_cell.length_b   1.000
_cell.length_c   1.000
_cell.angle_alpha   90.00
_cell.angle_beta   90.00
_cell.angle_gamma   90.00
#
_symmetry.space_group_name_H-M   'P 1'
#
loop_
_entity.id
_entity.type
_entity.pdbx_description
1 polymer ?
#
loop_
_entity_poly.entity_id
_entity_poly.type
_entity_poly.pdbx_seq_one_letter_code
_entity_poly.pdbx_strand_id
1 'polypeptide(L)'
;QYAFGKGGMMERVHQFILSNLDFDGHGEVLEVGCGSGALIVRTALTWPEAKITGLDYWGAMYNYSKSVCEQNAASEGVGGHCTFVHGDANKLDFPDERFDAVISNYVYHNIMGADKQALLLESLRVLKKGGVFLLHDNMKPQLYGDMDAFAEKLRAMGFAEVRYIDTTDAIFGSKRRAGMMMLGESAMIVGRK
;
A
#
# COMPACT_ATOMS: atom_id res chain seq x y z
N GLN A 1 -15.11 -13.56 6.40
CA GLN A 1 -16.18 -12.57 6.28
C GLN A 1 -15.98 -11.36 7.20
N TYR A 2 -15.60 -11.54 8.49
CA TYR A 2 -15.40 -10.43 9.42
C TYR A 2 -14.18 -9.54 9.12
N ALA A 3 -13.15 -10.04 8.47
CA ALA A 3 -11.94 -9.27 8.18
C ALA A 3 -12.13 -8.29 7.01
N PHE A 4 -12.89 -8.65 6.00
CA PHE A 4 -13.01 -7.91 4.73
C PHE A 4 -14.38 -7.26 4.51
N GLY A 5 -15.39 -7.58 5.34
CA GLY A 5 -16.73 -7.02 5.25
C GLY A 5 -16.85 -5.60 5.81
N LYS A 6 -18.01 -4.97 5.59
CA LYS A 6 -18.36 -3.65 6.13
C LYS A 6 -18.25 -3.65 7.66
N GLY A 7 -17.50 -2.71 8.21
CA GLY A 7 -17.17 -2.66 9.64
C GLY A 7 -16.05 -3.61 10.08
N GLY A 8 -15.45 -4.36 9.16
CA GLY A 8 -14.37 -5.31 9.45
C GLY A 8 -13.01 -4.64 9.72
N MET A 9 -12.06 -5.45 10.17
CA MET A 9 -10.71 -4.99 10.50
C MET A 9 -10.02 -4.32 9.29
N MET A 10 -10.08 -4.95 8.11
CA MET A 10 -9.43 -4.40 6.92
C MET A 10 -10.07 -3.10 6.44
N GLU A 11 -11.35 -2.89 6.67
CA GLU A 11 -11.96 -1.60 6.39
C GLU A 11 -11.35 -0.49 7.25
N ARG A 12 -11.14 -0.73 8.54
CA ARG A 12 -10.46 0.23 9.43
C ARG A 12 -9.02 0.50 9.00
N VAL A 13 -8.29 -0.55 8.59
CA VAL A 13 -6.94 -0.41 8.05
C VAL A 13 -6.95 0.47 6.81
N HIS A 14 -7.82 0.20 5.84
CA HIS A 14 -7.93 0.98 4.61
C HIS A 14 -8.34 2.43 4.88
N GLN A 15 -9.32 2.66 5.74
CA GLN A 15 -9.72 4.01 6.15
C GLN A 15 -8.56 4.76 6.82
N PHE A 16 -7.79 4.07 7.68
CA PHE A 16 -6.60 4.65 8.30
C PHE A 16 -5.55 5.04 7.27
N ILE A 17 -5.25 4.17 6.30
CA ILE A 17 -4.33 4.45 5.20
C ILE A 17 -4.78 5.69 4.43
N LEU A 18 -6.02 5.71 3.95
CA LEU A 18 -6.53 6.80 3.11
C LEU A 18 -6.59 8.14 3.87
N SER A 19 -6.91 8.12 5.17
CA SER A 19 -6.94 9.32 6.01
C SER A 19 -5.55 9.89 6.34
N ASN A 20 -4.49 9.10 6.20
CA ASN A 20 -3.11 9.52 6.44
C ASN A 20 -2.33 9.82 5.16
N LEU A 21 -2.92 9.62 3.99
CA LEU A 21 -2.32 9.96 2.70
C LEU A 21 -2.68 11.40 2.32
N ASP A 22 -1.70 12.29 2.26
CA ASP A 22 -1.87 13.70 1.88
C ASP A 22 -1.98 13.86 0.34
N PHE A 23 -2.99 13.19 -0.24
CA PHE A 23 -3.28 13.20 -1.67
C PHE A 23 -4.45 14.13 -1.97
N ASP A 24 -4.31 14.98 -2.98
CA ASP A 24 -5.31 15.98 -3.37
C ASP A 24 -6.49 15.39 -4.19
N GLY A 25 -6.40 14.11 -4.55
CA GLY A 25 -7.44 13.40 -5.28
C GLY A 25 -7.32 13.47 -6.81
N HIS A 26 -6.26 14.09 -7.33
CA HIS A 26 -6.07 14.25 -8.78
C HIS A 26 -4.81 13.51 -9.25
N GLY A 27 -4.92 12.86 -10.41
CA GLY A 27 -3.80 12.18 -11.05
C GLY A 27 -3.85 10.66 -10.92
N GLU A 28 -2.69 10.03 -10.91
CA GLU A 28 -2.56 8.59 -11.03
C GLU A 28 -1.99 7.99 -9.74
N VAL A 29 -2.69 7.02 -9.20
CA VAL A 29 -2.31 6.28 -7.99
C VAL A 29 -1.91 4.86 -8.36
N LEU A 30 -0.81 4.36 -7.80
CA LEU A 30 -0.44 2.95 -7.84
C LEU A 30 -0.68 2.31 -6.48
N GLU A 31 -1.37 1.18 -6.45
CA GLU A 31 -1.33 0.24 -5.33
C GLU A 31 -0.44 -0.95 -5.69
N VAL A 32 0.62 -1.15 -4.91
CA VAL A 32 1.50 -2.33 -5.02
C VAL A 32 0.93 -3.43 -4.15
N GLY A 33 0.62 -4.59 -4.76
CA GLY A 33 0.04 -5.74 -4.08
C GLY A 33 -1.45 -5.56 -3.79
N CYS A 34 -2.25 -5.31 -4.82
CA CYS A 34 -3.67 -4.96 -4.65
C CYS A 34 -4.58 -6.13 -4.24
N GLY A 35 -4.09 -7.37 -4.28
CA GLY A 35 -4.84 -8.55 -3.88
C GLY A 35 -6.16 -8.70 -4.64
N SER A 36 -7.29 -8.57 -3.95
CA SER A 36 -8.64 -8.59 -4.52
C SER A 36 -9.17 -7.21 -4.94
N GLY A 37 -8.34 -6.16 -4.85
CA GLY A 37 -8.69 -4.79 -5.22
C GLY A 37 -9.49 -4.02 -4.16
N ALA A 38 -9.57 -4.49 -2.93
CA ALA A 38 -10.40 -3.86 -1.90
C ALA A 38 -9.96 -2.43 -1.53
N LEU A 39 -8.64 -2.18 -1.42
CA LEU A 39 -8.12 -0.84 -1.15
C LEU A 39 -8.23 0.05 -2.41
N ILE A 40 -8.01 -0.49 -3.60
CA ILE A 40 -8.23 0.20 -4.89
C ILE A 40 -9.64 0.77 -4.98
N VAL A 41 -10.65 -0.07 -4.72
CA VAL A 41 -12.06 0.35 -4.75
C VAL A 41 -12.31 1.48 -3.76
N ARG A 42 -11.81 1.38 -2.54
CA ARG A 42 -11.96 2.44 -1.53
C ARG A 42 -11.23 3.73 -1.93
N THR A 43 -10.05 3.61 -2.54
CA THR A 43 -9.28 4.73 -3.07
C THR A 43 -10.08 5.47 -4.15
N ALA A 44 -10.66 4.72 -5.11
CA ALA A 44 -11.48 5.28 -6.18
C ALA A 44 -12.78 5.93 -5.67
N LEU A 45 -13.41 5.35 -4.64
CA LEU A 45 -14.58 5.94 -3.99
C LEU A 45 -14.23 7.22 -3.21
N THR A 46 -13.04 7.28 -2.61
CA THR A 46 -12.57 8.44 -1.86
C THR A 46 -12.16 9.58 -2.79
N TRP A 47 -11.51 9.26 -3.91
CA TRP A 47 -11.00 10.22 -4.89
C TRP A 47 -11.50 9.87 -6.30
N PRO A 48 -12.75 10.25 -6.63
CA PRO A 48 -13.39 9.85 -7.90
C PRO A 48 -12.76 10.48 -9.15
N GLU A 49 -11.91 11.49 -8.99
CA GLU A 49 -11.15 12.11 -10.10
C GLU A 49 -9.81 11.40 -10.38
N ALA A 50 -9.34 10.55 -9.46
CA ALA A 50 -8.09 9.84 -9.63
C ALA A 50 -8.25 8.61 -10.53
N LYS A 51 -7.15 8.24 -11.19
CA LYS A 51 -7.01 6.97 -11.91
C LYS A 51 -6.15 6.03 -11.08
N ILE A 52 -6.68 4.86 -10.73
CA ILE A 52 -6.03 3.94 -9.82
C ILE A 52 -5.55 2.72 -10.59
N THR A 53 -4.26 2.41 -10.46
CA THR A 53 -3.68 1.16 -10.99
C THR A 53 -3.34 0.25 -9.83
N GLY A 54 -3.86 -0.96 -9.85
CA GLY A 54 -3.50 -2.04 -8.94
C GLY A 54 -2.57 -3.03 -9.61
N LEU A 55 -1.44 -3.30 -8.97
CA LEU A 55 -0.50 -4.31 -9.41
C LEU A 55 -0.46 -5.45 -8.41
N ASP A 56 -0.52 -6.69 -8.89
CA ASP A 56 -0.29 -7.87 -8.05
C ASP A 56 0.31 -9.01 -8.88
N TYR A 57 0.99 -9.92 -8.19
CA TYR A 57 1.53 -11.13 -8.82
C TYR A 57 0.46 -12.21 -9.01
N TRP A 58 -0.60 -12.19 -8.20
CA TRP A 58 -1.70 -13.17 -8.17
C TRP A 58 -1.20 -14.62 -8.25
N GLY A 59 -0.17 -14.94 -7.47
CA GLY A 59 0.36 -16.29 -7.41
C GLY A 59 -0.65 -17.31 -6.86
N ALA A 60 -0.40 -18.58 -7.09
CA ALA A 60 -1.27 -19.69 -6.68
C ALA A 60 -1.62 -19.70 -5.18
N MET A 61 -0.77 -19.11 -4.33
CA MET A 61 -0.93 -19.08 -2.86
C MET A 61 -2.12 -18.21 -2.43
N TYR A 62 -2.49 -17.17 -3.17
CA TYR A 62 -3.54 -16.23 -2.78
C TYR A 62 -4.84 -16.38 -3.55
N ASN A 63 -4.87 -17.20 -4.60
CA ASN A 63 -6.03 -17.48 -5.45
C ASN A 63 -6.83 -16.25 -5.92
N TYR A 64 -6.17 -15.10 -6.02
CA TYR A 64 -6.73 -13.88 -6.57
C TYR A 64 -6.49 -13.82 -8.08
N SER A 65 -7.38 -13.19 -8.79
CA SER A 65 -7.26 -12.97 -10.22
C SER A 65 -7.65 -11.55 -10.61
N LYS A 66 -7.08 -11.09 -11.70
CA LYS A 66 -7.43 -9.80 -12.30
C LYS A 66 -8.94 -9.65 -12.51
N SER A 67 -9.61 -10.70 -12.98
CA SER A 67 -11.05 -10.70 -13.22
C SER A 67 -11.88 -10.49 -11.95
N VAL A 68 -11.42 -11.01 -10.80
CA VAL A 68 -12.10 -10.77 -9.51
C VAL A 68 -11.97 -9.30 -9.12
N CYS A 69 -10.80 -8.69 -9.30
CA CYS A 69 -10.60 -7.27 -9.03
C CYS A 69 -11.48 -6.39 -9.92
N GLU A 70 -11.54 -6.69 -11.21
CA GLU A 70 -12.38 -5.98 -12.18
C GLU A 70 -13.87 -6.09 -11.83
N GLN A 71 -14.34 -7.27 -11.43
CA GLN A 71 -15.71 -7.50 -10.96
C GLN A 71 -16.01 -6.72 -9.68
N ASN A 72 -15.11 -6.72 -8.71
CA ASN A 72 -15.26 -5.97 -7.47
C ASN A 72 -15.37 -4.46 -7.74
N ALA A 73 -14.51 -3.91 -8.58
CA ALA A 73 -14.54 -2.50 -8.96
C ALA A 73 -15.82 -2.13 -9.73
N ALA A 74 -16.26 -2.99 -10.66
CA ALA A 74 -17.49 -2.79 -11.40
C ALA A 74 -18.73 -2.82 -10.49
N SER A 75 -18.79 -3.75 -9.53
CA SER A 75 -19.89 -3.88 -8.58
C SER A 75 -20.06 -2.65 -7.69
N GLU A 76 -18.98 -1.95 -7.39
CA GLU A 76 -18.98 -0.71 -6.60
C GLU A 76 -19.08 0.55 -7.48
N GLY A 77 -19.24 0.40 -8.79
CA GLY A 77 -19.45 1.52 -9.72
C GLY A 77 -18.18 2.31 -10.06
N VAL A 78 -16.99 1.79 -9.73
CA VAL A 78 -15.70 2.48 -9.94
C VAL A 78 -14.81 1.81 -10.99
N GLY A 79 -15.33 0.83 -11.74
CA GLY A 79 -14.56 0.09 -12.73
C GLY A 79 -13.89 0.95 -13.81
N GLY A 80 -14.49 2.08 -14.18
CA GLY A 80 -13.90 3.02 -15.14
C GLY A 80 -12.69 3.81 -14.62
N HIS A 81 -12.43 3.79 -13.33
CA HIS A 81 -11.31 4.47 -12.67
C HIS A 81 -10.17 3.53 -12.26
N CYS A 82 -10.39 2.22 -12.34
CA CYS A 82 -9.50 1.19 -11.85
C CYS A 82 -8.93 0.37 -13.01
N THR A 83 -7.60 0.21 -13.01
CA THR A 83 -6.87 -0.68 -13.92
C THR A 83 -6.12 -1.70 -13.09
N PHE A 84 -6.14 -2.97 -13.49
CA PHE A 84 -5.44 -4.04 -12.79
C PHE A 84 -4.41 -4.68 -13.70
N VAL A 85 -3.17 -4.77 -13.23
CA VAL A 85 -2.04 -5.32 -13.99
C VAL A 85 -1.33 -6.42 -13.22
N HIS A 86 -0.91 -7.47 -13.93
CA HIS A 86 -0.01 -8.47 -13.37
C HIS A 86 1.40 -7.90 -13.31
N GLY A 87 2.10 -8.07 -12.20
CA GLY A 87 3.48 -7.62 -12.06
C GLY A 87 4.18 -8.12 -10.82
N ASP A 88 5.48 -7.89 -10.76
CA ASP A 88 6.35 -8.27 -9.66
C ASP A 88 6.83 -7.02 -8.92
N ALA A 89 6.59 -6.95 -7.61
CA ALA A 89 7.02 -5.84 -6.78
C ALA A 89 8.56 -5.73 -6.63
N ASN A 90 9.30 -6.79 -6.97
CA ASN A 90 10.76 -6.73 -7.04
C ASN A 90 11.26 -5.84 -8.18
N LYS A 91 10.49 -5.74 -9.26
CA LYS A 91 10.80 -4.93 -10.43
C LYS A 91 9.50 -4.50 -11.11
N LEU A 92 9.09 -3.28 -10.85
CA LEU A 92 7.89 -2.71 -11.42
C LEU A 92 8.11 -2.33 -12.90
N ASP A 93 7.24 -2.83 -13.78
CA ASP A 93 7.29 -2.52 -15.22
C ASP A 93 6.61 -1.16 -15.49
N PHE A 94 7.09 -0.14 -14.79
CA PHE A 94 6.72 1.25 -14.98
C PHE A 94 7.96 2.13 -15.02
N PRO A 95 7.95 3.23 -15.78
CA PRO A 95 9.05 4.19 -15.77
C PRO A 95 9.17 4.89 -14.41
N ASP A 96 10.32 5.49 -14.17
CA ASP A 96 10.55 6.36 -13.02
C ASP A 96 9.53 7.52 -13.03
N GLU A 97 9.14 7.96 -11.84
CA GLU A 97 8.32 9.15 -11.67
C GLU A 97 7.00 9.14 -12.48
N ARG A 98 6.32 7.99 -12.50
CA ARG A 98 5.08 7.77 -13.25
C ARG A 98 3.81 8.18 -12.49
N PHE A 99 3.76 7.93 -11.18
CA PHE A 99 2.55 8.07 -10.37
C PHE A 99 2.60 9.29 -9.45
N ASP A 100 1.44 9.90 -9.22
CA ASP A 100 1.27 11.03 -8.30
C ASP A 100 1.16 10.56 -6.84
N ALA A 101 0.68 9.33 -6.64
CA ALA A 101 0.68 8.66 -5.34
C ALA A 101 1.02 7.17 -5.46
N VAL A 102 1.68 6.61 -4.44
CA VAL A 102 1.95 5.18 -4.31
C VAL A 102 1.51 4.69 -2.94
N ILE A 103 0.69 3.66 -2.91
CA ILE A 103 0.19 3.04 -1.69
C ILE A 103 0.45 1.53 -1.70
N SER A 104 0.54 0.94 -0.53
CA SER A 104 0.60 -0.51 -0.36
C SER A 104 0.11 -0.90 1.04
N ASN A 105 -0.46 -2.10 1.17
CA ASN A 105 -0.97 -2.60 2.43
C ASN A 105 -0.75 -4.10 2.59
N TYR A 106 0.10 -4.49 3.54
CA TYR A 106 0.41 -5.88 3.91
C TYR A 106 0.90 -6.77 2.76
N VAL A 107 1.89 -6.30 2.01
CA VAL A 107 2.40 -6.97 0.81
C VAL A 107 3.82 -7.48 0.98
N TYR A 108 4.75 -6.59 1.30
CA TYR A 108 6.18 -6.86 1.15
C TYR A 108 6.69 -7.94 2.11
N HIS A 109 6.09 -8.08 3.32
CA HIS A 109 6.47 -9.12 4.28
C HIS A 109 6.27 -10.54 3.72
N ASN A 110 5.39 -10.71 2.72
CA ASN A 110 5.09 -11.99 2.07
C ASN A 110 6.06 -12.33 0.93
N ILE A 111 6.85 -11.37 0.44
CA ILE A 111 7.80 -11.59 -0.67
C ILE A 111 9.06 -12.22 -0.10
N MET A 112 9.22 -13.53 -0.32
CA MET A 112 10.33 -14.30 0.23
C MET A 112 11.66 -13.97 -0.46
N GLY A 113 12.76 -13.98 0.31
CA GLY A 113 14.12 -13.83 -0.22
C GLY A 113 14.51 -12.42 -0.70
N ALA A 114 13.57 -11.45 -0.69
CA ALA A 114 13.84 -10.08 -1.12
C ALA A 114 14.20 -9.17 0.08
N ASP A 115 15.13 -8.25 -0.14
CA ASP A 115 15.40 -7.13 0.77
C ASP A 115 14.18 -6.21 0.81
N LYS A 116 13.60 -6.03 2.00
CA LYS A 116 12.36 -5.26 2.16
C LYS A 116 12.56 -3.78 1.87
N GLN A 117 13.69 -3.20 2.28
CA GLN A 117 13.98 -1.80 1.97
C GLN A 117 14.20 -1.58 0.47
N ALA A 118 14.79 -2.56 -0.24
CA ALA A 118 14.90 -2.51 -1.69
C ALA A 118 13.53 -2.53 -2.38
N LEU A 119 12.57 -3.34 -1.90
CA LEU A 119 11.19 -3.35 -2.40
C LEU A 119 10.48 -2.00 -2.18
N LEU A 120 10.67 -1.38 -1.00
CA LEU A 120 10.13 -0.05 -0.73
C LEU A 120 10.74 0.99 -1.68
N LEU A 121 12.06 0.96 -1.92
CA LEU A 121 12.75 1.85 -2.86
C LEU A 121 12.25 1.66 -4.29
N GLU A 122 12.02 0.43 -4.73
CA GLU A 122 11.45 0.16 -6.05
C GLU A 122 10.06 0.77 -6.20
N SER A 123 9.21 0.65 -5.17
CA SER A 123 7.90 1.29 -5.17
C SER A 123 7.99 2.82 -5.20
N LEU A 124 8.98 3.40 -4.51
CA LEU A 124 9.23 4.85 -4.51
C LEU A 124 9.95 5.36 -5.76
N ARG A 125 10.58 4.48 -6.53
CA ARG A 125 11.18 4.83 -7.83
C ARG A 125 10.14 5.38 -8.80
N VAL A 126 8.99 4.72 -8.86
CA VAL A 126 7.89 5.08 -9.78
C VAL A 126 7.05 6.24 -9.31
N LEU A 127 7.28 6.76 -8.10
CA LEU A 127 6.63 7.96 -7.56
C LEU A 127 7.28 9.22 -8.12
N LYS A 128 6.48 10.16 -8.61
CA LYS A 128 6.91 11.49 -9.06
C LYS A 128 7.54 12.29 -7.92
N LYS A 129 8.43 13.22 -8.27
CA LYS A 129 8.84 14.29 -7.34
C LYS A 129 7.61 15.10 -6.93
N GLY A 130 7.51 15.40 -5.63
CA GLY A 130 6.31 16.01 -5.06
C GLY A 130 5.13 15.07 -4.85
N GLY A 131 5.20 13.84 -5.35
CA GLY A 131 4.18 12.81 -5.14
C GLY A 131 4.17 12.31 -3.70
N VAL A 132 3.04 11.76 -3.28
CA VAL A 132 2.83 11.26 -1.91
C VAL A 132 2.84 9.74 -1.85
N PHE A 133 3.25 9.20 -0.72
CA PHE A 133 3.28 7.75 -0.53
C PHE A 133 2.85 7.36 0.88
N LEU A 134 2.28 6.16 0.97
CA LEU A 134 2.03 5.47 2.23
C LEU A 134 2.19 3.96 2.00
N LEU A 135 3.23 3.39 2.57
CA LEU A 135 3.53 1.97 2.49
C LEU A 135 3.35 1.38 3.90
N HIS A 136 2.27 0.63 4.08
CA HIS A 136 1.88 0.03 5.35
C HIS A 136 2.12 -1.48 5.31
N ASP A 137 2.79 -2.01 6.34
CA ASP A 137 3.07 -3.44 6.41
C ASP A 137 3.32 -3.91 7.86
N ASN A 138 3.45 -5.20 8.05
CA ASN A 138 3.95 -5.81 9.27
C ASN A 138 5.49 -5.74 9.24
N MET A 139 6.04 -4.61 9.66
CA MET A 139 7.45 -4.23 9.47
C MET A 139 8.35 -4.79 10.57
N LYS A 140 8.40 -6.13 10.69
CA LYS A 140 9.27 -6.81 11.65
C LYS A 140 10.73 -6.41 11.45
N PRO A 141 11.45 -5.98 12.52
CA PRO A 141 12.84 -5.55 12.42
C PRO A 141 13.77 -6.59 11.78
N GLN A 142 13.49 -7.89 11.99
CA GLN A 142 14.27 -8.98 11.39
C GLN A 142 14.16 -9.05 9.88
N LEU A 143 13.11 -8.50 9.28
CA LEU A 143 12.87 -8.46 7.84
C LEU A 143 13.19 -7.11 7.22
N TYR A 144 12.86 -6.03 7.93
CA TYR A 144 12.95 -4.65 7.42
C TYR A 144 14.21 -3.92 7.88
N GLY A 145 14.92 -4.43 8.90
CA GLY A 145 16.04 -3.72 9.50
C GLY A 145 15.59 -2.48 10.26
N ASP A 146 16.48 -1.49 10.36
CA ASP A 146 16.21 -0.22 11.02
C ASP A 146 15.43 0.72 10.08
N MET A 147 14.14 0.89 10.36
CA MET A 147 13.24 1.72 9.55
C MET A 147 13.34 3.21 9.89
N ASP A 148 13.83 3.59 11.07
CA ASP A 148 14.14 4.97 11.39
C ASP A 148 15.35 5.42 10.55
N ALA A 149 16.41 4.61 10.49
CA ALA A 149 17.56 4.86 9.62
C ALA A 149 17.15 4.88 8.13
N PHE A 150 16.20 4.03 7.72
CA PHE A 150 15.67 4.06 6.35
C PHE A 150 14.92 5.36 6.05
N ALA A 151 14.13 5.88 6.99
CA ALA A 151 13.47 7.17 6.84
C ALA A 151 14.48 8.32 6.68
N GLU A 152 15.56 8.30 7.47
CA GLU A 152 16.67 9.27 7.32
C GLU A 152 17.36 9.14 5.95
N LYS A 153 17.57 7.92 5.47
CA LYS A 153 18.10 7.67 4.12
C LYS A 153 17.23 8.31 3.05
N LEU A 154 15.91 8.17 3.12
CA LEU A 154 14.99 8.80 2.15
C LEU A 154 15.07 10.32 2.21
N ARG A 155 15.15 10.91 3.41
CA ARG A 155 15.36 12.39 3.57
C ARG A 155 16.67 12.84 2.93
N ALA A 156 17.76 12.07 3.13
CA ALA A 156 19.05 12.33 2.49
C ALA A 156 19.02 12.19 0.96
N MET A 157 18.09 11.38 0.42
CA MET A 157 17.83 11.28 -1.01
C MET A 157 17.00 12.43 -1.59
N GLY A 158 16.54 13.35 -0.75
CA GLY A 158 15.80 14.55 -1.16
C GLY A 158 14.27 14.45 -1.01
N PHE A 159 13.75 13.44 -0.31
CA PHE A 159 12.33 13.36 0.03
C PHE A 159 11.96 14.53 0.98
N ALA A 160 10.92 15.27 0.63
CA ALA A 160 10.52 16.47 1.35
C ALA A 160 9.93 16.15 2.74
N GLU A 161 9.22 15.05 2.86
CA GLU A 161 8.64 14.59 4.11
C GLU A 161 8.71 13.06 4.19
N VAL A 162 9.20 12.54 5.32
CA VAL A 162 9.20 11.10 5.60
C VAL A 162 8.94 10.87 7.08
N ARG A 163 7.96 10.03 7.41
CA ARG A 163 7.67 9.59 8.77
C ARG A 163 7.55 8.08 8.80
N TYR A 164 8.17 7.45 9.79
CA TYR A 164 7.95 6.06 10.13
C TYR A 164 7.11 5.98 11.40
N ILE A 165 5.98 5.29 11.36
CA ILE A 165 4.95 5.33 12.42
C ILE A 165 4.46 3.92 12.72
N ASP A 166 4.55 3.51 14.00
CA ASP A 166 3.85 2.31 14.51
C ASP A 166 2.33 2.56 14.45
N THR A 167 1.60 1.65 13.83
CA THR A 167 0.16 1.78 13.60
C THR A 167 -0.66 0.83 14.47
N THR A 168 -0.02 0.02 15.31
CA THR A 168 -0.68 -1.05 16.06
C THR A 168 -1.76 -0.54 17.00
N ASP A 169 -1.48 0.49 17.78
CA ASP A 169 -2.44 1.03 18.74
C ASP A 169 -3.58 1.78 18.02
N ALA A 170 -3.24 2.56 17.00
CA ALA A 170 -4.22 3.34 16.23
C ALA A 170 -5.24 2.45 15.50
N ILE A 171 -4.78 1.33 14.92
CA ILE A 171 -5.64 0.43 14.14
C ILE A 171 -6.31 -0.61 15.02
N PHE A 172 -5.56 -1.25 15.93
CA PHE A 172 -6.02 -2.43 16.70
C PHE A 172 -6.42 -2.10 18.13
N GLY A 173 -6.15 -0.88 18.60
CA GLY A 173 -6.41 -0.42 19.97
C GLY A 173 -5.37 -0.89 20.99
N SER A 174 -4.52 -1.84 20.66
CA SER A 174 -3.35 -2.22 21.45
C SER A 174 -2.41 -3.16 20.67
N LYS A 175 -1.12 -3.09 20.99
CA LYS A 175 -0.08 -4.00 20.47
C LYS A 175 -0.38 -5.48 20.80
N ARG A 176 -0.99 -5.74 21.96
CA ARG A 176 -1.42 -7.09 22.35
C ARG A 176 -2.48 -7.67 21.40
N ARG A 177 -3.49 -6.88 21.06
CA ARG A 177 -4.55 -7.31 20.10
C ARG A 177 -3.99 -7.51 18.70
N ALA A 178 -3.12 -6.62 18.25
CA ALA A 178 -2.41 -6.78 16.98
C ALA A 178 -1.55 -8.06 16.97
N GLY A 179 -0.84 -8.35 18.07
CA GLY A 179 -0.03 -9.56 18.22
C GLY A 179 -0.83 -10.85 18.13
N MET A 180 -2.06 -10.89 18.69
CA MET A 180 -2.96 -12.04 18.53
C MET A 180 -3.37 -12.31 17.09
N MET A 181 -3.30 -11.31 16.24
CA MET A 181 -3.58 -11.39 14.79
C MET A 181 -2.29 -11.55 13.97
N MET A 182 -1.15 -11.75 14.61
CA MET A 182 0.19 -11.79 13.99
C MET A 182 0.60 -10.47 13.29
N LEU A 183 -0.01 -9.35 13.67
CA LEU A 183 0.17 -8.00 13.10
C LEU A 183 0.79 -7.02 14.12
N GLY A 184 1.50 -7.55 15.12
CA GLY A 184 2.05 -6.77 16.24
C GLY A 184 3.19 -5.82 15.89
N GLU A 185 3.71 -5.88 14.68
CA GLU A 185 4.74 -4.97 14.15
C GLU A 185 4.20 -4.15 12.95
N SER A 186 2.87 -3.92 12.95
CA SER A 186 2.25 -3.09 11.91
C SER A 186 2.73 -1.65 12.01
N ALA A 187 3.28 -1.16 10.92
CA ALA A 187 3.81 0.19 10.81
C ALA A 187 3.64 0.72 9.39
N MET A 188 3.76 2.02 9.23
CA MET A 188 3.78 2.67 7.92
C MET A 188 4.99 3.56 7.75
N ILE A 189 5.48 3.65 6.53
CA ILE A 189 6.33 4.75 6.10
C ILE A 189 5.52 5.63 5.15
N VAL A 190 5.42 6.90 5.47
CA VAL A 190 4.51 7.85 4.81
C VAL A 190 5.20 9.19 4.59
N GLY A 191 4.89 9.84 3.48
CA GLY A 191 5.45 11.16 3.21
C GLY A 191 5.28 11.64 1.78
N ARG A 192 6.22 12.49 1.37
CA ARG A 192 6.28 13.17 0.07
C ARG A 192 7.69 13.10 -0.51
N LYS A 193 7.81 12.69 -1.76
CA LYS A 193 9.08 12.63 -2.49
C LYS A 193 9.55 14.01 -2.93
#